data_70032f0e5c29d7e260441da7f110d0ec
#
_entry.id   70032f0e5c29d7e260441da7f110d0ec
#
_cell.length_a   1.000
_cell.length_b   1.000
_cell.length_c   1.000
_cell.angle_alpha   90.00
_cell.angle_beta   90.00
_cell.angle_gamma   90.00
#
_symmetry.space_group_name_H-M   'P 1'
#
loop_
_entity.id
_entity.type
_entity.pdbx_description
1 polymer ?
#
loop_
_entity_poly.entity_id
_entity_poly.type
_entity_poly.pdbx_seq_one_letter_code
_entity_poly.pdbx_strand_id
1 'polypeptide(L)'
;MALIYDVVTSANIKGFYDKQQANVDLSLGEKAFPSKQQLGLKLSFIKGAAGKPVSIKAAAFDTKVPLRDRMSVDLLDEEMPYFKEGMFVKEADRQQLNVLAQTKNQELIDTVLSTIFNDETTLIAGAKARLEAMRMEVLSSGKIHINSNGVMKDIDYGLAVTQTTKSSQEWSNKETANPLADIEKAIETVTERGHVPEAIVLNSKTFSYIKNAKATVKAIKPLAPEGSIVTKAELKSYLSEELGLNILLKDGVFVNDAGESKKYFPDGVVTLVPNGNLGYTVFGTTPEQSDLMGGQAT
;
A
#
# COMPACT_ATOMS: atom_id res chain seq x y z
N MET A 1 -12.98 41.18 -14.30
CA MET A 1 -12.36 40.90 -12.99
C MET A 1 -12.72 39.46 -12.66
N ALA A 2 -11.76 38.55 -12.70
CA ALA A 2 -12.05 37.18 -12.31
C ALA A 2 -12.25 37.17 -10.80
N LEU A 3 -13.44 36.79 -10.33
CA LEU A 3 -13.68 36.51 -8.94
C LEU A 3 -12.93 35.21 -8.56
N ILE A 4 -12.59 35.03 -7.28
CA ILE A 4 -11.91 33.84 -6.79
C ILE A 4 -12.65 32.56 -7.26
N TYR A 5 -13.97 32.60 -7.34
CA TYR A 5 -14.82 31.51 -7.81
C TYR A 5 -14.67 31.21 -9.32
N ASP A 6 -14.19 32.17 -10.11
CA ASP A 6 -13.94 31.99 -11.55
C ASP A 6 -12.60 31.29 -11.79
N VAL A 7 -11.65 31.42 -10.85
CA VAL A 7 -10.29 30.87 -10.95
C VAL A 7 -10.18 29.54 -10.19
N VAL A 8 -10.75 29.45 -8.99
CA VAL A 8 -10.77 28.24 -8.16
C VAL A 8 -11.97 27.39 -8.58
N THR A 9 -11.88 26.76 -9.72
CA THR A 9 -12.89 25.81 -10.23
C THR A 9 -12.36 24.39 -10.17
N SER A 10 -13.25 23.41 -10.06
CA SER A 10 -12.86 21.99 -10.08
C SER A 10 -12.01 21.61 -11.29
N ALA A 11 -12.25 22.27 -12.45
CA ALA A 11 -11.46 22.03 -13.67
C ALA A 11 -10.02 22.56 -13.55
N ASN A 12 -9.85 23.77 -12.98
CA ASN A 12 -8.52 24.38 -12.80
C ASN A 12 -7.72 23.63 -11.73
N ILE A 13 -8.37 23.22 -10.65
CA ILE A 13 -7.80 22.37 -9.60
C ILE A 13 -7.29 21.05 -10.21
N LYS A 14 -8.16 20.39 -10.96
CA LYS A 14 -7.81 19.14 -11.65
C LYS A 14 -6.63 19.35 -12.60
N GLY A 15 -6.64 20.41 -13.40
CA GLY A 15 -5.57 20.72 -14.33
C GLY A 15 -4.22 21.02 -13.64
N PHE A 16 -4.25 21.67 -12.48
CA PHE A 16 -3.05 21.92 -11.66
C PHE A 16 -2.51 20.60 -11.09
N TYR A 17 -3.40 19.78 -10.56
CA TYR A 17 -3.05 18.46 -10.02
C TYR A 17 -2.49 17.52 -11.08
N ASP A 18 -3.12 17.40 -12.23
CA ASP A 18 -2.69 16.54 -13.33
C ASP A 18 -1.28 16.92 -13.83
N LYS A 19 -0.95 18.22 -13.87
CA LYS A 19 0.40 18.70 -14.21
C LYS A 19 1.46 18.27 -13.19
N GLN A 20 1.12 18.28 -11.90
CA GLN A 20 2.05 17.85 -10.86
C GLN A 20 2.24 16.32 -10.84
N GLN A 21 1.21 15.58 -11.22
CA GLN A 21 1.23 14.10 -11.19
C GLN A 21 1.91 13.47 -12.41
N ALA A 22 2.09 14.19 -13.49
CA ALA A 22 2.59 13.68 -14.78
C ALA A 22 3.97 12.98 -14.70
N ASN A 23 4.71 13.14 -13.59
CA ASN A 23 6.06 12.59 -13.41
C ASN A 23 6.24 11.85 -12.07
N VAL A 24 5.17 11.45 -11.38
CA VAL A 24 5.28 10.74 -10.11
C VAL A 24 5.15 9.23 -10.36
N ASP A 25 6.20 8.48 -10.03
CA ASP A 25 6.14 7.02 -10.03
C ASP A 25 5.06 6.52 -9.08
N LEU A 26 4.33 5.49 -9.53
CA LEU A 26 3.34 4.81 -8.69
C LEU A 26 4.01 4.26 -7.43
N SER A 27 3.36 4.46 -6.28
CA SER A 27 3.84 3.91 -5.02
C SER A 27 3.85 2.38 -5.03
N LEU A 28 4.60 1.76 -4.12
CA LEU A 28 4.61 0.31 -3.98
C LEU A 28 3.19 -0.24 -3.76
N GLY A 29 2.41 0.45 -2.91
CA GLY A 29 1.03 0.06 -2.64
C GLY A 29 0.12 0.18 -3.86
N GLU A 30 0.29 1.19 -4.71
CA GLU A 30 -0.48 1.32 -5.95
C GLU A 30 -0.14 0.24 -6.98
N LYS A 31 1.13 -0.16 -7.05
CA LYS A 31 1.57 -1.27 -7.91
C LYS A 31 1.01 -2.61 -7.42
N ALA A 32 1.02 -2.86 -6.11
CA ALA A 32 0.51 -4.09 -5.51
C ALA A 32 -1.02 -4.16 -5.47
N PHE A 33 -1.70 -3.03 -5.30
CA PHE A 33 -3.15 -2.90 -5.17
C PHE A 33 -3.70 -1.79 -6.09
N PRO A 34 -3.75 -2.00 -7.40
CA PRO A 34 -4.26 -1.00 -8.34
C PRO A 34 -5.70 -0.62 -8.03
N SER A 35 -6.05 0.59 -8.40
CA SER A 35 -7.36 1.19 -8.12
C SER A 35 -8.46 0.59 -8.98
N LYS A 36 -9.60 0.29 -8.38
CA LYS A 36 -10.82 -0.19 -9.05
C LYS A 36 -12.03 0.56 -8.53
N GLN A 37 -12.89 1.04 -9.41
CA GLN A 37 -14.14 1.67 -9.04
C GLN A 37 -15.29 0.66 -9.01
N GLN A 38 -16.19 0.80 -8.04
CA GLN A 38 -17.36 -0.05 -7.85
C GLN A 38 -18.58 0.81 -7.52
N LEU A 39 -19.75 0.41 -7.99
CA LEU A 39 -21.02 1.03 -7.62
C LEU A 39 -21.41 0.61 -6.19
N GLY A 40 -21.85 1.59 -5.38
CA GLY A 40 -22.26 1.36 -3.99
C GLY A 40 -21.11 1.35 -3.00
N LEU A 41 -21.46 1.22 -1.71
CA LEU A 41 -20.52 1.30 -0.58
C LEU A 41 -20.19 -0.06 0.05
N LYS A 42 -20.80 -1.15 -0.43
CA LYS A 42 -20.54 -2.50 0.08
C LYS A 42 -19.37 -3.13 -0.68
N LEU A 43 -18.37 -3.54 0.06
CA LEU A 43 -17.27 -4.33 -0.45
C LEU A 43 -17.63 -5.80 -0.26
N SER A 44 -18.05 -6.45 -1.34
CA SER A 44 -18.24 -7.90 -1.35
C SER A 44 -17.02 -8.55 -1.98
N PHE A 45 -16.29 -9.33 -1.23
CA PHE A 45 -15.16 -10.08 -1.75
C PHE A 45 -15.30 -11.58 -1.47
N ILE A 46 -14.88 -12.33 -2.44
CA ILE A 46 -14.89 -13.78 -2.39
C ILE A 46 -13.57 -14.22 -1.77
N LYS A 47 -13.62 -14.78 -0.56
CA LYS A 47 -12.49 -15.45 0.04
C LYS A 47 -12.34 -16.81 -0.66
N GLY A 48 -11.56 -16.83 -1.74
CA GLY A 48 -11.28 -18.04 -2.51
C GLY A 48 -9.93 -18.62 -2.10
N ALA A 49 -9.86 -19.94 -1.98
CA ALA A 49 -8.60 -20.63 -1.88
C ALA A 49 -7.99 -20.76 -3.29
N ALA A 50 -7.11 -19.83 -3.67
CA ALA A 50 -6.13 -20.15 -4.68
C ALA A 50 -5.21 -21.22 -4.07
N GLY A 51 -5.47 -22.48 -4.36
CA GLY A 51 -4.74 -23.62 -3.82
C GLY A 51 -3.94 -24.33 -4.89
N LYS A 52 -3.25 -25.37 -4.49
CA LYS A 52 -2.55 -26.27 -5.41
C LYS A 52 -3.49 -26.75 -6.52
N PRO A 53 -3.08 -26.72 -7.79
CA PRO A 53 -3.88 -27.28 -8.86
C PRO A 53 -4.11 -28.77 -8.60
N VAL A 54 -5.37 -29.18 -8.62
CA VAL A 54 -5.73 -30.59 -8.42
C VAL A 54 -5.70 -31.28 -9.77
N SER A 55 -4.91 -32.35 -9.90
CA SER A 55 -4.83 -33.13 -11.13
C SER A 55 -6.18 -33.71 -11.54
N ILE A 56 -6.42 -33.82 -12.83
CA ILE A 56 -7.61 -34.45 -13.40
C ILE A 56 -7.53 -35.96 -13.12
N LYS A 57 -8.64 -36.54 -12.66
CA LYS A 57 -8.73 -37.99 -12.47
C LYS A 57 -8.80 -38.70 -13.82
N ALA A 58 -8.04 -39.78 -14.00
CA ALA A 58 -8.17 -40.63 -15.15
C ALA A 58 -9.55 -41.34 -15.10
N ALA A 59 -10.20 -41.44 -16.25
CA ALA A 59 -11.43 -42.21 -16.42
C ALA A 59 -11.22 -43.26 -17.51
N ALA A 60 -11.85 -44.45 -17.36
CA ALA A 60 -11.87 -45.42 -18.41
C ALA A 60 -12.83 -44.99 -19.51
N PHE A 61 -12.64 -45.51 -20.74
CA PHE A 61 -13.57 -45.30 -21.82
C PHE A 61 -14.97 -45.80 -21.44
N ASP A 62 -15.99 -45.11 -21.90
CA ASP A 62 -17.42 -45.43 -21.65
C ASP A 62 -17.88 -45.39 -20.19
N THR A 63 -17.13 -44.71 -19.31
CA THR A 63 -17.55 -44.47 -17.92
C THR A 63 -18.10 -43.06 -17.71
N LYS A 64 -18.96 -42.88 -16.68
CA LYS A 64 -19.46 -41.56 -16.31
C LYS A 64 -18.31 -40.65 -15.91
N VAL A 65 -18.37 -39.39 -16.32
CA VAL A 65 -17.39 -38.36 -15.93
C VAL A 65 -17.32 -38.22 -14.42
N PRO A 66 -16.15 -38.39 -13.80
CA PRO A 66 -16.01 -38.17 -12.36
C PRO A 66 -16.25 -36.69 -12.03
N LEU A 67 -17.27 -36.42 -11.23
CA LEU A 67 -17.60 -35.08 -10.79
C LEU A 67 -16.63 -34.66 -9.66
N ARG A 68 -16.28 -33.38 -9.67
CA ARG A 68 -15.52 -32.75 -8.60
C ARG A 68 -16.39 -31.72 -7.90
N ASP A 69 -16.37 -31.73 -6.58
CA ASP A 69 -17.04 -30.68 -5.80
C ASP A 69 -16.40 -29.31 -6.06
N ARG A 70 -17.24 -28.29 -6.09
CA ARG A 70 -16.77 -26.92 -6.16
C ARG A 70 -16.15 -26.54 -4.80
N MET A 71 -15.07 -25.76 -4.88
CA MET A 71 -14.50 -25.17 -3.66
C MET A 71 -15.56 -24.29 -2.99
N SER A 72 -15.70 -24.42 -1.69
CA SER A 72 -16.53 -23.49 -0.90
C SER A 72 -15.94 -22.09 -0.98
N VAL A 73 -16.79 -21.12 -1.18
CA VAL A 73 -16.44 -19.72 -1.29
C VAL A 73 -17.18 -18.97 -0.21
N ASP A 74 -16.45 -18.35 0.72
CA ASP A 74 -17.04 -17.49 1.72
C ASP A 74 -17.19 -16.08 1.15
N LEU A 75 -18.39 -15.57 1.20
CA LEU A 75 -18.68 -14.18 0.85
C LEU A 75 -18.57 -13.33 2.11
N LEU A 76 -17.62 -12.40 2.12
CA LEU A 76 -17.51 -11.40 3.17
C LEU A 76 -18.05 -10.08 2.63
N ASP A 77 -19.10 -9.56 3.30
CA ASP A 77 -19.69 -8.27 3.02
C ASP A 77 -19.25 -7.26 4.08
N GLU A 78 -18.46 -6.29 3.66
CA GLU A 78 -17.98 -5.21 4.51
C GLU A 78 -18.43 -3.85 3.94
N GLU A 79 -18.80 -2.93 4.80
CA GLU A 79 -19.08 -1.57 4.39
C GLU A 79 -17.78 -0.78 4.27
N MET A 80 -17.60 -0.09 3.14
CA MET A 80 -16.40 0.71 2.90
C MET A 80 -16.34 1.88 3.87
N PRO A 81 -15.18 2.16 4.49
CA PRO A 81 -15.00 3.36 5.30
C PRO A 81 -15.07 4.60 4.40
N TYR A 82 -15.74 5.63 4.89
CA TYR A 82 -15.86 6.90 4.20
C TYR A 82 -14.91 7.91 4.82
N PHE A 83 -14.08 8.51 3.98
CA PHE A 83 -13.13 9.54 4.38
C PHE A 83 -13.53 10.87 3.75
N LYS A 84 -13.68 11.90 4.59
CA LYS A 84 -14.00 13.26 4.15
C LYS A 84 -13.15 14.25 4.93
N GLU A 85 -12.44 15.09 4.22
CA GLU A 85 -11.65 16.18 4.79
C GLU A 85 -11.79 17.41 3.92
N GLY A 86 -11.77 18.59 4.53
CA GLY A 86 -11.89 19.86 3.83
C GLY A 86 -11.07 20.93 4.52
N MET A 87 -10.61 21.88 3.74
CA MET A 87 -9.98 23.12 4.23
C MET A 87 -10.90 24.31 3.92
N PHE A 88 -10.94 25.26 4.85
CA PHE A 88 -11.68 26.50 4.64
C PHE A 88 -10.73 27.58 4.14
N VAL A 89 -11.13 28.26 3.07
CA VAL A 89 -10.49 29.52 2.69
C VAL A 89 -10.86 30.58 3.73
N LYS A 90 -9.88 31.09 4.47
CA LYS A 90 -10.10 32.07 5.53
C LYS A 90 -10.64 33.38 4.95
N GLU A 91 -11.47 34.08 5.74
CA GLU A 91 -11.99 35.39 5.34
C GLU A 91 -10.88 36.40 5.06
N ALA A 92 -9.76 36.31 5.80
CA ALA A 92 -8.59 37.13 5.58
C ALA A 92 -8.00 36.95 4.17
N ASP A 93 -7.89 35.71 3.68
CA ASP A 93 -7.35 35.39 2.36
C ASP A 93 -8.31 35.91 1.27
N ARG A 94 -9.62 35.77 1.48
CA ARG A 94 -10.65 36.34 0.58
C ARG A 94 -10.57 37.85 0.53
N GLN A 95 -10.38 38.51 1.68
CA GLN A 95 -10.26 39.96 1.76
C GLN A 95 -8.98 40.45 1.06
N GLN A 96 -7.85 39.75 1.27
CA GLN A 96 -6.60 40.05 0.57
C GLN A 96 -6.76 39.93 -0.96
N LEU A 97 -7.39 38.88 -1.45
CA LEU A 97 -7.66 38.70 -2.87
C LEU A 97 -8.52 39.83 -3.45
N ASN A 98 -9.55 40.26 -2.70
CA ASN A 98 -10.41 41.35 -3.14
C ASN A 98 -9.64 42.69 -3.21
N VAL A 99 -8.76 42.98 -2.23
CA VAL A 99 -7.89 44.16 -2.25
C VAL A 99 -6.89 44.09 -3.40
N LEU A 100 -6.24 42.94 -3.60
CA LEU A 100 -5.28 42.75 -4.67
C LEU A 100 -5.92 42.82 -6.06
N ALA A 101 -7.15 42.31 -6.23
CA ALA A 101 -7.90 42.45 -7.46
C ALA A 101 -8.17 43.92 -7.84
N GLN A 102 -8.36 44.80 -6.83
CA GLN A 102 -8.51 46.25 -7.06
C GLN A 102 -7.19 46.92 -7.46
N THR A 103 -6.06 46.46 -6.94
CA THR A 103 -4.73 47.00 -7.26
C THR A 103 -4.18 46.53 -8.60
N LYS A 104 -4.79 45.57 -9.28
CA LYS A 104 -4.39 44.93 -10.52
C LYS A 104 -2.94 44.35 -10.49
N ASN A 105 -2.47 44.01 -9.31
CA ASN A 105 -1.14 43.39 -9.13
C ASN A 105 -1.26 41.87 -9.35
N GLN A 106 -0.97 41.42 -10.57
CA GLN A 106 -1.11 40.03 -10.97
C GLN A 106 -0.19 39.08 -10.19
N GLU A 107 1.05 39.50 -9.90
CA GLU A 107 2.01 38.63 -9.15
C GLU A 107 1.55 38.31 -7.74
N LEU A 108 0.93 39.26 -7.06
CA LEU A 108 0.37 39.03 -5.71
C LEU A 108 -0.89 38.19 -5.76
N ILE A 109 -1.72 38.36 -6.77
CA ILE A 109 -2.91 37.50 -7.00
C ILE A 109 -2.45 36.06 -7.21
N ASP A 110 -1.48 35.82 -8.08
CA ASP A 110 -0.94 34.51 -8.39
C ASP A 110 -0.30 33.84 -7.15
N THR A 111 0.33 34.63 -6.26
CA THR A 111 0.89 34.13 -5.01
C THR A 111 -0.20 33.62 -4.07
N VAL A 112 -1.29 34.36 -3.88
CA VAL A 112 -2.39 33.93 -3.00
C VAL A 112 -3.14 32.74 -3.62
N LEU A 113 -3.36 32.75 -4.92
CA LEU A 113 -3.94 31.60 -5.62
C LEU A 113 -3.09 30.36 -5.50
N SER A 114 -1.76 30.47 -5.63
CA SER A 114 -0.85 29.33 -5.46
C SER A 114 -0.91 28.74 -4.04
N THR A 115 -1.13 29.57 -3.02
CA THR A 115 -1.32 29.09 -1.65
C THR A 115 -2.59 28.25 -1.53
N ILE A 116 -3.72 28.70 -2.10
CA ILE A 116 -4.98 27.97 -2.10
C ILE A 116 -4.83 26.64 -2.87
N PHE A 117 -4.19 26.64 -4.02
CA PHE A 117 -3.93 25.41 -4.78
C PHE A 117 -2.99 24.45 -4.04
N ASN A 118 -2.03 24.97 -3.26
CA ASN A 118 -1.17 24.14 -2.41
C ASN A 118 -1.94 23.47 -1.28
N ASP A 119 -2.94 24.12 -0.70
CA ASP A 119 -3.80 23.53 0.34
C ASP A 119 -4.54 22.31 -0.22
N GLU A 120 -5.08 22.41 -1.43
CA GLU A 120 -5.75 21.28 -2.10
C GLU A 120 -4.77 20.15 -2.44
N THR A 121 -3.58 20.47 -2.92
CA THR A 121 -2.51 19.49 -3.15
C THR A 121 -2.16 18.77 -1.86
N THR A 122 -2.16 19.47 -0.72
CA THR A 122 -1.91 18.90 0.61
C THR A 122 -3.02 17.93 1.01
N LEU A 123 -4.29 18.25 0.78
CA LEU A 123 -5.42 17.34 1.04
C LEU A 123 -5.31 16.06 0.21
N ILE A 124 -5.01 16.19 -1.08
CA ILE A 124 -4.84 15.03 -1.96
C ILE A 124 -3.64 14.19 -1.53
N ALA A 125 -2.52 14.82 -1.13
CA ALA A 125 -1.36 14.12 -0.60
C ALA A 125 -1.70 13.37 0.70
N GLY A 126 -2.52 13.96 1.58
CA GLY A 126 -3.05 13.33 2.78
C GLY A 126 -3.89 12.10 2.47
N ALA A 127 -4.81 12.20 1.50
CA ALA A 127 -5.62 11.07 1.05
C ALA A 127 -4.76 9.94 0.48
N LYS A 128 -3.75 10.26 -0.35
CA LYS A 128 -2.79 9.27 -0.86
C LYS A 128 -1.97 8.62 0.24
N ALA A 129 -1.51 9.39 1.22
CA ALA A 129 -0.77 8.88 2.37
C ALA A 129 -1.62 7.90 3.17
N ARG A 130 -2.90 8.20 3.38
CA ARG A 130 -3.84 7.31 4.06
C ARG A 130 -4.05 6.00 3.30
N LEU A 131 -4.29 6.07 1.99
CA LEU A 131 -4.44 4.89 1.14
C LEU A 131 -3.18 4.03 1.16
N GLU A 132 -2.01 4.65 1.04
CA GLU A 132 -0.74 3.92 1.08
C GLU A 132 -0.49 3.28 2.43
N ALA A 133 -0.84 3.96 3.54
CA ALA A 133 -0.75 3.41 4.89
C ALA A 133 -1.63 2.16 5.05
N MET A 134 -2.90 2.22 4.61
CA MET A 134 -3.80 1.06 4.65
C MET A 134 -3.30 -0.10 3.78
N ARG A 135 -2.77 0.17 2.59
CA ARG A 135 -2.16 -0.86 1.72
C ARG A 135 -0.97 -1.54 2.37
N MET A 136 -0.11 -0.77 3.02
CA MET A 136 1.05 -1.30 3.73
C MET A 136 0.66 -2.05 5.00
N GLU A 137 -0.39 -1.63 5.66
CA GLU A 137 -0.94 -2.33 6.83
C GLU A 137 -1.49 -3.70 6.44
N VAL A 138 -2.28 -3.79 5.37
CA VAL A 138 -2.71 -5.09 4.80
C VAL A 138 -1.52 -5.96 4.44
N LEU A 139 -0.53 -5.39 3.78
CA LEU A 139 0.64 -6.14 3.33
C LEU A 139 1.48 -6.67 4.48
N SER A 140 1.54 -5.94 5.61
CA SER A 140 2.33 -6.32 6.78
C SER A 140 1.60 -7.20 7.79
N SER A 141 0.27 -7.07 7.90
CA SER A 141 -0.53 -7.74 8.93
C SER A 141 -1.76 -8.48 8.43
N GLY A 142 -2.19 -8.23 7.17
CA GLY A 142 -3.45 -8.75 6.61
C GLY A 142 -4.70 -8.09 7.17
N LYS A 143 -4.55 -6.98 7.88
CA LYS A 143 -5.65 -6.25 8.53
C LYS A 143 -5.56 -4.78 8.21
N ILE A 144 -6.69 -4.08 8.34
CA ILE A 144 -6.76 -2.62 8.36
C ILE A 144 -7.42 -2.21 9.65
N HIS A 145 -6.77 -1.33 10.39
CA HIS A 145 -7.30 -0.74 11.60
C HIS A 145 -7.55 0.75 11.40
N ILE A 146 -8.81 1.18 11.46
CA ILE A 146 -9.23 2.56 11.33
C ILE A 146 -9.75 3.03 12.67
N ASN A 147 -9.11 4.05 13.22
CA ASN A 147 -9.56 4.75 14.42
C ASN A 147 -9.39 6.25 14.17
N SER A 148 -10.45 6.90 13.72
CA SER A 148 -10.43 8.29 13.28
C SER A 148 -11.80 8.93 13.48
N ASN A 149 -11.86 10.13 14.06
CA ASN A 149 -13.09 10.91 14.25
C ASN A 149 -14.28 10.13 14.85
N GLY A 150 -14.01 9.23 15.81
CA GLY A 150 -15.04 8.41 16.44
C GLY A 150 -15.49 7.20 15.60
N VAL A 151 -14.92 6.99 14.43
CA VAL A 151 -15.12 5.79 13.62
C VAL A 151 -14.04 4.79 14.00
N MET A 152 -14.46 3.63 14.52
CA MET A 152 -13.58 2.49 14.78
C MET A 152 -14.00 1.35 13.86
N LYS A 153 -13.08 0.89 13.02
CA LYS A 153 -13.35 -0.22 12.11
C LYS A 153 -12.09 -1.06 11.94
N ASP A 154 -12.26 -2.37 12.17
CA ASP A 154 -11.22 -3.37 11.95
C ASP A 154 -11.67 -4.29 10.82
N ILE A 155 -10.89 -4.33 9.76
CA ILE A 155 -11.13 -5.19 8.61
C ILE A 155 -10.04 -6.27 8.60
N ASP A 156 -10.44 -7.52 8.78
CA ASP A 156 -9.53 -8.67 8.76
C ASP A 156 -9.70 -9.45 7.46
N TYR A 157 -8.68 -9.41 6.61
CA TYR A 157 -8.67 -10.16 5.34
C TYR A 157 -8.38 -11.66 5.53
N GLY A 158 -8.25 -12.11 6.79
CA GLY A 158 -8.16 -13.51 7.15
C GLY A 158 -6.87 -14.18 6.71
N LEU A 159 -5.72 -13.50 6.89
CA LEU A 159 -4.43 -14.20 6.79
C LEU A 159 -4.42 -15.35 7.80
N ALA A 160 -4.31 -16.57 7.30
CA ALA A 160 -4.23 -17.75 8.16
C ALA A 160 -3.02 -17.64 9.08
N VAL A 161 -3.13 -18.13 10.31
CA VAL A 161 -2.01 -18.18 11.28
C VAL A 161 -0.79 -18.86 10.66
N THR A 162 -1.02 -19.80 9.77
CA THR A 162 0.02 -20.52 9.02
C THR A 162 0.72 -19.67 7.96
N GLN A 163 0.21 -18.49 7.62
CA GLN A 163 0.85 -17.54 6.68
C GLN A 163 1.72 -16.52 7.41
N THR A 164 1.67 -16.50 8.74
CA THR A 164 2.49 -15.64 9.58
C THR A 164 3.44 -16.51 10.39
N THR A 165 4.73 -16.35 10.17
CA THR A 165 5.77 -17.11 10.88
C THR A 165 6.60 -16.14 11.71
N LYS A 166 6.95 -16.54 12.93
CA LYS A 166 7.93 -15.80 13.73
C LYS A 166 9.32 -16.37 13.43
N SER A 167 10.30 -15.46 13.39
CA SER A 167 11.72 -15.87 13.28
C SER A 167 12.13 -16.77 14.46
N SER A 168 13.09 -17.63 14.24
CA SER A 168 13.67 -18.50 15.28
C SER A 168 14.34 -17.70 16.40
N GLN A 169 14.96 -16.58 16.03
CA GLN A 169 15.61 -15.62 16.91
C GLN A 169 15.29 -14.20 16.45
N GLU A 170 15.29 -13.24 17.38
CA GLU A 170 15.13 -11.84 17.00
C GLU A 170 16.28 -11.36 16.11
N TRP A 171 15.95 -10.84 14.94
CA TRP A 171 16.94 -10.36 13.98
C TRP A 171 17.72 -9.12 14.44
N SER A 172 17.22 -8.45 15.46
CA SER A 172 17.97 -7.37 16.15
C SER A 172 19.24 -7.89 16.83
N ASN A 173 19.27 -9.17 17.24
CA ASN A 173 20.45 -9.82 17.79
C ASN A 173 21.35 -10.39 16.68
N LYS A 174 22.31 -9.60 16.24
CA LYS A 174 23.23 -9.96 15.14
C LYS A 174 24.06 -11.22 15.39
N GLU A 175 24.24 -11.61 16.65
CA GLU A 175 25.11 -12.75 17.02
C GLU A 175 24.42 -14.10 16.82
N THR A 176 23.13 -14.19 17.15
CA THR A 176 22.37 -15.45 17.15
C THR A 176 21.36 -15.57 16.02
N ALA A 177 20.99 -14.44 15.39
CA ALA A 177 20.02 -14.43 14.31
C ALA A 177 20.55 -15.10 13.05
N ASN A 178 19.69 -15.87 12.40
CA ASN A 178 19.93 -16.41 11.06
C ASN A 178 18.77 -16.03 10.09
N PRO A 179 18.72 -14.76 9.65
CA PRO A 179 17.64 -14.29 8.81
C PRO A 179 17.52 -15.02 7.48
N LEU A 180 18.63 -15.47 6.89
CA LEU A 180 18.61 -16.18 5.61
C LEU A 180 17.88 -17.52 5.75
N ALA A 181 18.18 -18.32 6.76
CA ALA A 181 17.49 -19.58 7.01
C ALA A 181 16.00 -19.39 7.35
N ASP A 182 15.66 -18.31 8.07
CA ASP A 182 14.26 -17.99 8.36
C ASP A 182 13.50 -17.61 7.06
N ILE A 183 14.14 -16.88 6.14
CA ILE A 183 13.56 -16.53 4.82
C ILE A 183 13.42 -17.78 3.94
N GLU A 184 14.43 -18.64 3.88
CA GLU A 184 14.39 -19.91 3.14
C GLU A 184 13.21 -20.78 3.60
N LYS A 185 13.07 -20.96 4.90
CA LYS A 185 11.94 -21.69 5.50
C LYS A 185 10.59 -21.06 5.16
N ALA A 186 10.53 -19.73 5.13
CA ALA A 186 9.30 -19.04 4.73
C ALA A 186 8.98 -19.25 3.25
N ILE A 187 9.99 -19.25 2.37
CA ILE A 187 9.84 -19.58 0.94
C ILE A 187 9.32 -21.01 0.77
N GLU A 188 9.90 -21.99 1.46
CA GLU A 188 9.44 -23.37 1.44
C GLU A 188 7.96 -23.48 1.83
N THR A 189 7.58 -22.84 2.94
CA THR A 189 6.19 -22.83 3.42
C THR A 189 5.21 -22.24 2.39
N VAL A 190 5.61 -21.18 1.68
CA VAL A 190 4.77 -20.54 0.64
C VAL A 190 4.71 -21.43 -0.60
N THR A 191 5.84 -22.03 -0.99
CA THR A 191 5.93 -22.90 -2.17
C THR A 191 5.13 -24.20 -1.99
N GLU A 192 5.18 -24.79 -0.80
CA GLU A 192 4.35 -25.96 -0.46
C GLU A 192 2.84 -25.69 -0.61
N ARG A 193 2.41 -24.44 -0.55
CA ARG A 193 1.02 -24.02 -0.78
C ARG A 193 0.69 -23.78 -2.25
N GLY A 194 1.68 -23.88 -3.13
CA GLY A 194 1.53 -23.69 -4.57
C GLY A 194 1.73 -22.24 -5.02
N HIS A 195 2.36 -21.41 -4.18
CA HIS A 195 2.71 -20.03 -4.54
C HIS A 195 4.22 -19.88 -4.57
N VAL A 196 4.74 -19.16 -5.55
CA VAL A 196 6.17 -18.85 -5.67
C VAL A 196 6.35 -17.36 -5.33
N PRO A 197 7.06 -17.02 -4.26
CA PRO A 197 7.37 -15.63 -3.97
C PRO A 197 8.47 -15.13 -4.94
N GLU A 198 8.32 -13.91 -5.43
CA GLU A 198 9.31 -13.27 -6.32
C GLU A 198 9.92 -12.01 -5.71
N ALA A 199 9.30 -11.47 -4.67
CA ALA A 199 9.84 -10.31 -3.98
C ALA A 199 9.63 -10.38 -2.47
N ILE A 200 10.48 -9.64 -1.79
CA ILE A 200 10.45 -9.45 -0.34
C ILE A 200 10.26 -7.95 -0.03
N VAL A 201 9.22 -7.64 0.74
CA VAL A 201 8.92 -6.28 1.18
C VAL A 201 9.37 -6.12 2.63
N LEU A 202 10.15 -5.09 2.89
CA LEU A 202 10.66 -4.75 4.22
C LEU A 202 11.10 -3.29 4.26
N ASN A 203 11.39 -2.77 5.44
CA ASN A 203 12.00 -1.45 5.59
C ASN A 203 13.53 -1.51 5.71
N SER A 204 14.20 -0.39 5.55
CA SER A 204 15.68 -0.30 5.62
C SER A 204 16.25 -0.71 6.97
N LYS A 205 15.50 -0.56 8.07
CA LYS A 205 15.95 -1.00 9.39
C LYS A 205 15.99 -2.53 9.48
N THR A 206 14.91 -3.19 9.04
CA THR A 206 14.86 -4.66 8.97
C THR A 206 15.91 -5.21 8.01
N PHE A 207 16.09 -4.55 6.85
CA PHE A 207 17.15 -4.89 5.92
C PHE A 207 18.55 -4.79 6.55
N SER A 208 18.77 -3.78 7.40
CA SER A 208 20.02 -3.64 8.14
C SER A 208 20.24 -4.79 9.14
N TYR A 209 19.18 -5.31 9.76
CA TYR A 209 19.30 -6.50 10.62
C TYR A 209 19.78 -7.72 9.84
N ILE A 210 19.15 -7.99 8.67
CA ILE A 210 19.58 -9.08 7.80
C ILE A 210 21.06 -8.93 7.41
N LYS A 211 21.43 -7.74 6.96
CA LYS A 211 22.79 -7.44 6.49
C LYS A 211 23.85 -7.64 7.56
N ASN A 212 23.54 -7.27 8.81
CA ASN A 212 24.52 -7.25 9.91
C ASN A 212 24.55 -8.55 10.72
N ALA A 213 23.67 -9.51 10.45
CA ALA A 213 23.67 -10.81 11.13
C ALA A 213 24.95 -11.59 10.80
N LYS A 214 25.61 -12.15 11.82
CA LYS A 214 26.86 -12.95 11.63
C LYS A 214 26.66 -14.12 10.66
N ALA A 215 25.50 -14.78 10.74
CA ALA A 215 25.16 -15.87 9.82
C ALA A 215 25.12 -15.40 8.37
N THR A 216 24.52 -14.23 8.09
CA THR A 216 24.48 -13.63 6.76
C THR A 216 25.87 -13.26 6.26
N VAL A 217 26.70 -12.65 7.11
CA VAL A 217 28.08 -12.28 6.74
C VAL A 217 28.86 -13.54 6.37
N LYS A 218 28.73 -14.61 7.15
CA LYS A 218 29.42 -15.89 6.91
C LYS A 218 28.92 -16.60 5.65
N ALA A 219 27.63 -16.49 5.33
CA ALA A 219 27.07 -17.08 4.11
C ALA A 219 27.55 -16.35 2.84
N ILE A 220 27.59 -15.03 2.86
CA ILE A 220 28.04 -14.23 1.70
C ILE A 220 29.58 -14.18 1.57
N LYS A 221 30.28 -14.16 2.70
CA LYS A 221 31.75 -14.03 2.77
C LYS A 221 32.37 -15.10 3.67
N PRO A 222 32.35 -16.38 3.27
CA PRO A 222 32.79 -17.49 4.14
C PRO A 222 34.25 -17.42 4.57
N LEU A 223 35.11 -16.81 3.76
CA LEU A 223 36.56 -16.67 4.02
C LEU A 223 36.94 -15.30 4.60
N ALA A 224 35.97 -14.42 4.86
CA ALA A 224 36.24 -13.08 5.36
C ALA A 224 36.62 -13.10 6.86
N PRO A 225 37.53 -12.21 7.31
CA PRO A 225 37.86 -12.06 8.72
C PRO A 225 36.62 -11.71 9.55
N GLU A 226 36.71 -12.05 10.85
CA GLU A 226 35.64 -11.64 11.80
C GLU A 226 35.47 -10.12 11.83
N GLY A 227 34.24 -9.65 11.81
CA GLY A 227 33.94 -8.23 11.72
C GLY A 227 33.80 -7.66 10.29
N SER A 228 33.93 -8.51 9.27
CA SER A 228 33.69 -8.08 7.88
C SER A 228 32.25 -7.59 7.69
N ILE A 229 32.07 -6.61 6.80
CA ILE A 229 30.79 -5.98 6.51
C ILE A 229 30.30 -6.43 5.14
N VAL A 230 29.03 -6.80 5.07
CA VAL A 230 28.31 -7.05 3.82
C VAL A 230 27.72 -5.73 3.32
N THR A 231 27.90 -5.41 2.06
CA THR A 231 27.30 -4.23 1.43
C THR A 231 25.84 -4.47 1.07
N LYS A 232 25.10 -3.39 0.82
CA LYS A 232 23.72 -3.50 0.33
C LYS A 232 23.61 -4.22 -1.01
N ALA A 233 24.59 -4.00 -1.88
CA ALA A 233 24.64 -4.62 -3.21
C ALA A 233 24.88 -6.12 -3.11
N GLU A 234 25.84 -6.55 -2.30
CA GLU A 234 26.15 -7.98 -2.09
C GLU A 234 24.96 -8.75 -1.52
N LEU A 235 24.26 -8.18 -0.52
CA LEU A 235 23.06 -8.82 0.02
C LEU A 235 21.93 -8.89 -1.00
N LYS A 236 21.71 -7.83 -1.79
CA LYS A 236 20.71 -7.83 -2.85
C LYS A 236 21.01 -8.87 -3.92
N SER A 237 22.25 -8.94 -4.38
CA SER A 237 22.70 -9.95 -5.35
C SER A 237 22.48 -11.36 -4.80
N TYR A 238 22.90 -11.62 -3.57
CA TYR A 238 22.71 -12.92 -2.93
C TYR A 238 21.22 -13.33 -2.85
N LEU A 239 20.35 -12.45 -2.37
CA LEU A 239 18.92 -12.77 -2.27
C LEU A 239 18.26 -12.96 -3.66
N SER A 240 18.72 -12.25 -4.67
CA SER A 240 18.22 -12.40 -6.04
C SER A 240 18.73 -13.67 -6.72
N GLU A 241 20.01 -13.99 -6.58
CA GLU A 241 20.66 -15.10 -7.27
C GLU A 241 20.39 -16.44 -6.59
N GLU A 242 20.47 -16.49 -5.24
CA GLU A 242 20.32 -17.73 -4.48
C GLU A 242 18.85 -18.01 -4.10
N LEU A 243 18.07 -16.97 -3.72
CA LEU A 243 16.71 -17.14 -3.25
C LEU A 243 15.65 -16.71 -4.28
N GLY A 244 16.05 -16.15 -5.42
CA GLY A 244 15.13 -15.68 -6.45
C GLY A 244 14.26 -14.50 -6.03
N LEU A 245 14.67 -13.74 -4.98
CA LEU A 245 13.86 -12.69 -4.40
C LEU A 245 14.36 -11.28 -4.76
N ASN A 246 13.49 -10.49 -5.35
CA ASN A 246 13.71 -9.06 -5.50
C ASN A 246 13.40 -8.32 -4.20
N ILE A 247 14.23 -7.33 -3.84
CA ILE A 247 14.05 -6.57 -2.60
C ILE A 247 13.30 -5.27 -2.88
N LEU A 248 12.14 -5.12 -2.25
CA LEU A 248 11.31 -3.92 -2.27
C LEU A 248 11.42 -3.22 -0.91
N LEU A 249 12.23 -2.16 -0.85
CA LEU A 249 12.36 -1.36 0.36
C LEU A 249 11.23 -0.34 0.44
N LYS A 250 10.45 -0.41 1.53
CA LYS A 250 9.40 0.55 1.84
C LYS A 250 9.78 1.35 3.09
N ASP A 251 10.47 2.43 2.84
CA ASP A 251 10.74 3.47 3.84
C ASP A 251 9.73 4.60 3.72
N GLY A 252 9.77 5.51 4.67
CA GLY A 252 8.92 6.67 4.73
C GLY A 252 8.04 6.65 5.96
N VAL A 253 7.55 7.83 6.30
CA VAL A 253 6.70 8.08 7.46
C VAL A 253 5.51 8.92 7.02
N PHE A 254 4.41 8.79 7.73
CA PHE A 254 3.24 9.63 7.59
C PHE A 254 2.80 10.08 8.98
N VAL A 255 2.01 11.14 9.04
CA VAL A 255 1.41 11.60 10.28
C VAL A 255 0.00 11.03 10.34
N ASN A 256 -0.31 10.31 11.43
CA ASN A 256 -1.65 9.77 11.65
C ASN A 256 -2.62 10.85 12.18
N ASP A 257 -3.88 10.48 12.36
CA ASP A 257 -4.94 11.37 12.83
C ASP A 257 -4.69 11.92 14.24
N ALA A 258 -3.86 11.25 15.06
CA ALA A 258 -3.43 11.72 16.37
C ALA A 258 -2.22 12.67 16.33
N GLY A 259 -1.71 13.00 15.14
CA GLY A 259 -0.51 13.82 14.97
C GLY A 259 0.80 13.09 15.20
N GLU A 260 0.78 11.76 15.31
CA GLU A 260 1.99 10.95 15.52
C GLU A 260 2.61 10.55 14.19
N SER A 261 3.94 10.60 14.12
CA SER A 261 4.69 10.10 12.97
C SER A 261 4.77 8.57 13.00
N LYS A 262 4.24 7.90 12.00
CA LYS A 262 4.26 6.44 11.85
C LYS A 262 4.98 6.02 10.57
N LYS A 263 5.65 4.89 10.60
CA LYS A 263 6.24 4.29 9.41
C LYS A 263 5.16 3.63 8.57
N TYR A 264 5.27 3.71 7.26
CA TYR A 264 4.40 2.95 6.36
C TYR A 264 4.58 1.44 6.53
N PHE A 265 5.80 0.98 6.70
CA PHE A 265 6.08 -0.45 6.91
C PHE A 265 6.78 -0.66 8.26
N PRO A 266 6.26 -1.55 9.12
CA PRO A 266 6.75 -1.72 10.48
C PRO A 266 8.15 -2.34 10.53
N ASP A 267 8.88 -2.06 11.61
CA ASP A 267 10.18 -2.67 11.88
C ASP A 267 10.02 -4.15 12.23
N GLY A 268 10.97 -4.98 11.81
CA GLY A 268 10.99 -6.40 12.12
C GLY A 268 9.95 -7.24 11.38
N VAL A 269 9.24 -6.63 10.43
CA VAL A 269 8.31 -7.35 9.56
C VAL A 269 8.91 -7.52 8.17
N VAL A 270 8.68 -8.69 7.60
CA VAL A 270 9.09 -9.08 6.27
C VAL A 270 7.92 -9.78 5.59
N THR A 271 7.56 -9.35 4.40
CA THR A 271 6.46 -9.95 3.64
C THR A 271 6.98 -10.49 2.32
N LEU A 272 6.78 -11.77 2.09
CA LEU A 272 7.03 -12.42 0.80
C LEU A 272 5.81 -12.21 -0.10
N VAL A 273 6.04 -11.73 -1.31
CA VAL A 273 4.98 -11.43 -2.28
C VAL A 273 5.25 -12.10 -3.61
N PRO A 274 4.21 -12.65 -4.29
CA PRO A 274 4.34 -13.14 -5.64
C PRO A 274 4.46 -11.97 -6.62
N ASN A 275 4.70 -12.27 -7.88
CA ASN A 275 4.65 -11.28 -8.95
C ASN A 275 3.21 -10.88 -9.27
N GLY A 276 3.02 -9.62 -9.65
CA GLY A 276 1.74 -9.09 -10.09
C GLY A 276 0.90 -8.44 -8.99
N ASN A 277 -0.38 -8.32 -9.25
CA ASN A 277 -1.32 -7.67 -8.34
C ASN A 277 -1.69 -8.60 -7.18
N LEU A 278 -1.58 -8.08 -5.98
CA LEU A 278 -1.98 -8.80 -4.75
C LEU A 278 -3.47 -8.66 -4.46
N GLY A 279 -4.09 -7.63 -5.03
CA GLY A 279 -5.50 -7.32 -4.85
C GLY A 279 -5.85 -6.00 -5.53
N TYR A 280 -6.91 -5.35 -5.05
CA TYR A 280 -7.35 -4.06 -5.58
C TYR A 280 -7.69 -3.09 -4.45
N THR A 281 -7.39 -1.81 -4.66
CA THR A 281 -7.96 -0.72 -3.86
C THR A 281 -9.29 -0.36 -4.47
N VAL A 282 -10.39 -0.72 -3.82
CA VAL A 282 -11.73 -0.49 -4.35
C VAL A 282 -12.29 0.81 -3.84
N PHE A 283 -12.78 1.65 -4.74
CA PHE A 283 -13.47 2.90 -4.43
C PHE A 283 -14.96 2.74 -4.72
N GLY A 284 -15.78 3.00 -3.71
CA GLY A 284 -17.23 3.08 -3.88
C GLY A 284 -17.65 4.42 -4.48
N THR A 285 -18.87 4.49 -4.98
CA THR A 285 -19.49 5.77 -5.40
C THR A 285 -20.03 6.50 -4.19
N THR A 286 -19.64 7.77 -4.03
CA THR A 286 -20.23 8.65 -3.01
C THR A 286 -21.59 9.16 -3.45
N PRO A 287 -22.48 9.59 -2.51
CA PRO A 287 -23.75 10.22 -2.87
C PRO A 287 -23.58 11.39 -3.82
N GLU A 288 -22.62 12.27 -3.56
CA GLU A 288 -22.33 13.44 -4.41
C GLU A 288 -21.91 13.03 -5.83
N GLN A 289 -21.13 11.95 -5.97
CA GLN A 289 -20.74 11.42 -7.28
C GLN A 289 -21.94 10.79 -8.00
N SER A 290 -22.83 10.13 -7.26
CA SER A 290 -24.06 9.57 -7.82
C SER A 290 -25.01 10.66 -8.32
N ASP A 291 -25.13 11.77 -7.61
CA ASP A 291 -25.94 12.93 -8.00
C ASP A 291 -25.39 13.60 -9.27
N LEU A 292 -24.07 13.75 -9.37
CA LEU A 292 -23.41 14.25 -10.58
C LEU A 292 -23.63 13.33 -11.80
N MET A 293 -23.58 12.02 -11.60
CA MET A 293 -23.84 11.03 -12.66
C MET A 293 -25.33 11.00 -13.05
N GLY A 294 -26.23 11.27 -12.11
CA GLY A 294 -27.68 11.37 -12.33
C GLY A 294 -28.13 12.66 -12.99
N GLY A 295 -27.24 13.61 -13.28
CA GLY A 295 -27.57 14.88 -13.89
C GLY A 295 -28.28 15.86 -12.96
N GLN A 296 -28.30 15.61 -11.66
CA GLN A 296 -28.75 16.53 -10.62
C GLN A 296 -27.54 17.35 -10.13
N ALA A 297 -27.14 18.33 -10.92
CA ALA A 297 -26.25 19.36 -10.44
C ALA A 297 -27.01 20.31 -9.57
N THR A 298 -26.76 20.32 -8.27
CA THR A 298 -27.24 21.38 -7.36
C THR A 298 -26.29 22.57 -7.39
#